data_d5e519a35bbdcf2b3ecea647933372f2
#
_entry.id   d5e519a35bbdcf2b3ecea647933372f2
#
_cell.length_a   1.000
_cell.length_b   1.000
_cell.length_c   1.000
_cell.angle_alpha   90.00
_cell.angle_beta   90.00
_cell.angle_gamma   90.00
#
_symmetry.space_group_name_H-M   'P 1'
#
loop_
_entity.id
_entity.type
_entity.pdbx_description
1 polymer ?
#
loop_
_entity_poly.entity_id
_entity_poly.type
_entity_poly.pdbx_seq_one_letter_code
_entity_poly.pdbx_strand_id
1 'polypeptide(L)'
;MGRKERHLVGLDLGTSKVAAIVGEVMSDGDVEIIGLGVAESQGIRRGAVVNQEAAVDSIRKAVEAAELTAGIEIDNAYVSLSGTHIKGFNSRGVVAVAGRNREITRDDVRRAIDAARAVSLPGGREILHVLPQDFVVDDEDGIGNPIGMTGARLEVNVHIVTGGTTTTQNIVACVNKAGVDVQESVLEQLAASEAVLSSDEKELGIAVIDIGGGTT
;
A
#
# COMPACT_ATOMS: atom_id res chain seq x y z
N MET A 1 18.02 -11.83 23.52
CA MET A 1 17.18 -10.91 22.74
C MET A 1 17.23 -11.41 21.30
N GLY A 2 16.15 -12.02 20.83
CA GLY A 2 16.08 -12.64 19.50
C GLY A 2 16.29 -11.58 18.41
N ARG A 3 16.94 -11.99 17.36
CA ARG A 3 17.11 -11.26 16.10
C ARG A 3 15.71 -11.07 15.54
N LYS A 4 15.07 -9.93 15.85
CA LYS A 4 13.77 -9.57 15.27
C LYS A 4 13.93 -9.46 13.77
N GLU A 5 13.10 -10.19 13.09
CA GLU A 5 12.86 -10.31 11.67
C GLU A 5 13.32 -9.10 10.85
N ARG A 6 14.41 -9.32 10.12
CA ARG A 6 14.92 -8.38 9.14
C ARG A 6 14.34 -8.64 7.75
N HIS A 7 13.35 -9.54 7.65
CA HIS A 7 12.81 -9.94 6.36
C HIS A 7 11.48 -9.24 6.08
N LEU A 8 11.33 -8.76 4.86
CA LEU A 8 10.08 -8.25 4.31
C LEU A 8 9.69 -9.16 3.15
N VAL A 9 8.42 -9.55 3.11
CA VAL A 9 7.90 -10.37 2.02
C VAL A 9 6.80 -9.62 1.30
N GLY A 10 6.92 -9.51 -0.02
CA GLY A 10 5.90 -8.99 -0.92
C GLY A 10 5.30 -10.11 -1.76
N LEU A 11 3.97 -10.18 -1.80
CA LEU A 11 3.21 -11.05 -2.70
C LEU A 11 2.49 -10.22 -3.74
N ASP A 12 2.83 -10.42 -5.00
CA ASP A 12 2.12 -9.86 -6.15
C ASP A 12 1.20 -10.90 -6.76
N LEU A 13 -0.11 -10.61 -6.74
CA LEU A 13 -1.17 -11.52 -7.18
C LEU A 13 -1.74 -11.08 -8.53
N GLY A 14 -0.92 -11.20 -9.57
CA GLY A 14 -1.27 -10.80 -10.93
C GLY A 14 -2.20 -11.77 -11.66
N THR A 15 -2.68 -11.37 -12.85
CA THR A 15 -3.53 -12.19 -13.72
C THR A 15 -2.73 -13.28 -14.44
N SER A 16 -1.47 -13.02 -14.78
CA SER A 16 -0.62 -13.97 -15.53
C SER A 16 0.36 -14.73 -14.66
N LYS A 17 0.82 -14.11 -13.56
CA LYS A 17 1.77 -14.70 -12.62
C LYS A 17 1.43 -14.30 -11.19
N VAL A 18 1.81 -15.14 -10.25
CA VAL A 18 1.95 -14.80 -8.83
C VAL A 18 3.45 -14.74 -8.54
N ALA A 19 3.91 -13.69 -7.89
CA ALA A 19 5.29 -13.53 -7.50
C ALA A 19 5.40 -13.31 -5.98
N ALA A 20 6.35 -13.99 -5.35
CA ALA A 20 6.74 -13.80 -3.96
C ALA A 20 8.19 -13.30 -3.94
N ILE A 21 8.43 -12.17 -3.28
CA ILE A 21 9.75 -11.56 -3.18
C ILE A 21 10.11 -11.46 -1.70
N VAL A 22 11.32 -11.90 -1.35
CA VAL A 22 11.85 -11.81 0.01
C VAL A 22 13.01 -10.83 0.01
N GLY A 23 12.92 -9.82 0.86
CA GLY A 23 13.97 -8.84 1.08
C GLY A 23 14.51 -8.89 2.51
N GLU A 24 15.80 -8.75 2.68
CA GLU A 24 16.46 -8.52 3.97
C GLU A 24 16.71 -7.03 4.18
N VAL A 25 16.24 -6.48 5.31
CA VAL A 25 16.48 -5.08 5.68
C VAL A 25 17.90 -4.96 6.24
N MET A 26 18.74 -4.21 5.55
CA MET A 26 20.12 -3.96 5.91
C MET A 26 20.25 -2.92 7.04
N SER A 27 21.44 -2.79 7.61
CA SER A 27 21.68 -1.86 8.74
C SER A 27 21.57 -0.37 8.38
N ASP A 28 21.74 -0.03 7.13
CA ASP A 28 21.57 1.31 6.53
C ASP A 28 20.11 1.64 6.17
N GLY A 29 19.22 0.65 6.23
CA GLY A 29 17.81 0.76 5.90
C GLY A 29 17.45 0.32 4.48
N ASP A 30 18.42 -0.01 3.67
CA ASP A 30 18.21 -0.58 2.34
C ASP A 30 17.67 -2.00 2.42
N VAL A 31 17.01 -2.45 1.35
CA VAL A 31 16.44 -3.80 1.25
C VAL A 31 17.17 -4.58 0.16
N GLU A 32 17.85 -5.65 0.55
CA GLU A 32 18.48 -6.58 -0.38
C GLU A 32 17.53 -7.73 -0.70
N ILE A 33 17.31 -8.02 -1.98
CA ILE A 33 16.45 -9.13 -2.40
C ILE A 33 17.23 -10.43 -2.27
N ILE A 34 16.78 -11.30 -1.38
CA ILE A 34 17.41 -12.59 -1.06
C ILE A 34 16.63 -13.79 -1.60
N GLY A 35 15.37 -13.60 -2.01
CA GLY A 35 14.55 -14.68 -2.55
C GLY A 35 13.50 -14.19 -3.53
N LEU A 36 13.23 -15.02 -4.54
CA LEU A 36 12.20 -14.80 -5.54
C LEU A 36 11.55 -16.13 -5.90
N GLY A 37 10.22 -16.17 -5.83
CA GLY A 37 9.41 -17.25 -6.32
C GLY A 37 8.36 -16.76 -7.29
N VAL A 38 8.19 -17.42 -8.43
CA VAL A 38 7.20 -17.09 -9.44
C VAL A 38 6.45 -18.34 -9.85
N ALA A 39 5.12 -18.25 -9.89
CA ALA A 39 4.25 -19.29 -10.40
C ALA A 39 3.27 -18.72 -11.44
N GLU A 40 2.79 -19.56 -12.35
CA GLU A 40 1.70 -19.21 -13.24
C GLU A 40 0.44 -18.92 -12.41
N SER A 41 -0.22 -17.80 -12.66
CA SER A 41 -1.44 -17.42 -11.95
C SER A 41 -2.63 -18.17 -12.52
N GLN A 42 -3.29 -18.93 -11.66
CA GLN A 42 -4.56 -19.57 -11.96
C GLN A 42 -5.59 -19.16 -10.90
N GLY A 43 -6.83 -18.93 -11.34
CA GLY A 43 -7.90 -18.54 -10.40
C GLY A 43 -7.97 -17.06 -10.03
N ILE A 44 -7.08 -16.21 -10.56
CA ILE A 44 -7.12 -14.76 -10.42
C ILE A 44 -7.31 -14.12 -11.80
N ARG A 45 -8.24 -13.19 -11.91
CA ARG A 45 -8.52 -12.49 -13.16
C ARG A 45 -8.89 -11.03 -12.89
N ARG A 46 -8.15 -10.11 -13.51
CA ARG A 46 -8.37 -8.65 -13.39
C ARG A 46 -8.47 -8.17 -11.94
N GLY A 47 -7.57 -8.69 -11.09
CA GLY A 47 -7.51 -8.35 -9.67
C GLY A 47 -8.63 -8.94 -8.80
N ALA A 48 -9.34 -9.96 -9.29
CA ALA A 48 -10.38 -10.66 -8.51
C ALA A 48 -10.18 -12.18 -8.53
N VAL A 49 -10.49 -12.84 -7.42
CA VAL A 49 -10.48 -14.30 -7.32
C VAL A 49 -11.71 -14.86 -8.05
N VAL A 50 -11.48 -15.66 -9.07
CA VAL A 50 -12.52 -16.36 -9.85
C VAL A 50 -12.55 -17.87 -9.58
N ASN A 51 -11.45 -18.42 -9.05
CA ASN A 51 -11.37 -19.80 -8.55
C ASN A 51 -10.41 -19.82 -7.35
N GLN A 52 -10.98 -20.02 -6.17
CA GLN A 52 -10.22 -19.93 -4.92
C GLN A 52 -9.17 -21.03 -4.78
N GLU A 53 -9.51 -22.26 -5.14
CA GLU A 53 -8.60 -23.42 -5.00
C GLU A 53 -7.37 -23.25 -5.92
N ALA A 54 -7.59 -22.87 -7.17
CA ALA A 54 -6.51 -22.61 -8.13
C ALA A 54 -5.65 -21.42 -7.72
N ALA A 55 -6.26 -20.35 -7.16
CA ALA A 55 -5.50 -19.20 -6.65
C ALA A 55 -4.62 -19.58 -5.46
N VAL A 56 -5.14 -20.34 -4.50
CA VAL A 56 -4.36 -20.84 -3.34
C VAL A 56 -3.19 -21.68 -3.79
N ASP A 57 -3.38 -22.58 -4.76
CA ASP A 57 -2.30 -23.43 -5.29
C ASP A 57 -1.20 -22.60 -5.99
N SER A 58 -1.59 -21.58 -6.79
CA SER A 58 -0.63 -20.66 -7.43
C SER A 58 0.16 -19.86 -6.40
N ILE A 59 -0.49 -19.36 -5.33
CA ILE A 59 0.16 -18.62 -4.25
C ILE A 59 1.15 -19.53 -3.53
N ARG A 60 0.73 -20.73 -3.15
CA ARG A 60 1.59 -21.69 -2.45
C ARG A 60 2.86 -22.01 -3.25
N LYS A 61 2.72 -22.28 -4.55
CA LYS A 61 3.87 -22.56 -5.43
C LYS A 61 4.86 -21.39 -5.51
N ALA A 62 4.36 -20.14 -5.57
CA ALA A 62 5.21 -18.97 -5.59
C ALA A 62 5.94 -18.78 -4.24
N VAL A 63 5.23 -19.00 -3.13
CA VAL A 63 5.79 -18.91 -1.77
C VAL A 63 6.86 -19.98 -1.57
N GLU A 64 6.58 -21.25 -1.84
CA GLU A 64 7.53 -22.36 -1.72
C GLU A 64 8.81 -22.12 -2.55
N ALA A 65 8.67 -21.57 -3.76
CA ALA A 65 9.83 -21.22 -4.60
C ALA A 65 10.65 -20.06 -4.00
N ALA A 66 10.00 -19.06 -3.39
CA ALA A 66 10.68 -17.97 -2.72
C ALA A 66 11.39 -18.42 -1.45
N GLU A 67 10.77 -19.29 -0.64
CA GLU A 67 11.35 -19.91 0.55
C GLU A 67 12.61 -20.72 0.20
N LEU A 68 12.52 -21.50 -0.87
CA LEU A 68 13.67 -22.29 -1.34
C LEU A 68 14.86 -21.41 -1.75
N THR A 69 14.62 -20.28 -2.40
CA THR A 69 15.68 -19.37 -2.83
C THR A 69 16.22 -18.50 -1.69
N ALA A 70 15.35 -18.06 -0.78
CA ALA A 70 15.73 -17.26 0.39
C ALA A 70 16.33 -18.09 1.54
N GLY A 71 16.01 -19.38 1.63
CA GLY A 71 16.42 -20.25 2.74
C GLY A 71 15.70 -19.95 4.07
N ILE A 72 14.51 -19.36 4.02
CA ILE A 72 13.67 -19.02 5.19
C ILE A 72 12.23 -19.49 4.97
N GLU A 73 11.48 -19.67 6.05
CA GLU A 73 10.02 -19.82 6.01
C GLU A 73 9.33 -18.46 5.92
N ILE A 74 8.20 -18.38 5.21
CA ILE A 74 7.39 -17.18 5.01
C ILE A 74 6.10 -17.31 5.81
N ASP A 75 6.05 -16.68 6.98
CA ASP A 75 4.86 -16.68 7.84
C ASP A 75 3.87 -15.56 7.47
N ASN A 76 4.37 -14.43 6.99
CA ASN A 76 3.56 -13.25 6.69
C ASN A 76 4.09 -12.47 5.49
N ALA A 77 3.20 -11.70 4.84
CA ALA A 77 3.55 -10.90 3.66
C ALA A 77 2.67 -9.65 3.51
N TYR A 78 3.23 -8.65 2.82
CA TYR A 78 2.49 -7.56 2.20
C TYR A 78 1.92 -8.04 0.88
N VAL A 79 0.66 -7.73 0.60
CA VAL A 79 -0.05 -8.23 -0.59
C VAL A 79 -0.43 -7.08 -1.50
N SER A 80 -0.03 -7.15 -2.79
CA SER A 80 -0.44 -6.18 -3.79
C SER A 80 -1.93 -6.36 -4.14
N LEU A 81 -2.62 -5.23 -4.30
CA LEU A 81 -3.99 -5.18 -4.78
C LEU A 81 -4.08 -4.30 -6.02
N SER A 82 -4.73 -4.81 -7.06
CA SER A 82 -5.05 -4.08 -8.28
C SER A 82 -6.41 -4.52 -8.82
N GLY A 83 -6.90 -3.82 -9.84
CA GLY A 83 -8.11 -4.20 -10.55
C GLY A 83 -9.23 -3.17 -10.52
N THR A 84 -10.32 -3.48 -11.19
CA THR A 84 -11.46 -2.55 -11.41
C THR A 84 -12.23 -2.19 -10.16
N HIS A 85 -12.02 -2.93 -9.06
CA HIS A 85 -12.62 -2.67 -7.75
C HIS A 85 -11.88 -1.56 -6.99
N ILE A 86 -10.68 -1.17 -7.43
CA ILE A 86 -9.93 -0.05 -6.87
C ILE A 86 -10.49 1.25 -7.43
N LYS A 87 -10.68 2.25 -6.56
CA LYS A 87 -11.11 3.60 -6.92
C LYS A 87 -10.43 4.62 -6.03
N GLY A 88 -10.05 5.75 -6.61
CA GLY A 88 -9.53 6.90 -5.90
C GLY A 88 -10.45 8.10 -5.97
N PHE A 89 -10.41 8.93 -4.95
CA PHE A 89 -11.05 10.26 -4.91
C PHE A 89 -10.29 11.17 -3.94
N ASN A 90 -10.46 12.47 -4.14
CA ASN A 90 -9.83 13.46 -3.26
C ASN A 90 -10.76 13.81 -2.11
N SER A 91 -10.17 14.02 -0.95
CA SER A 91 -10.84 14.51 0.26
C SER A 91 -10.02 15.62 0.91
N ARG A 92 -10.65 16.37 1.78
CA ARG A 92 -10.05 17.47 2.51
C ARG A 92 -10.38 17.37 3.99
N GLY A 93 -9.36 17.49 4.84
CA GLY A 93 -9.52 17.56 6.27
C GLY A 93 -9.14 18.93 6.79
N VAL A 94 -9.88 19.44 7.76
CA VAL A 94 -9.68 20.77 8.34
C VAL A 94 -9.71 20.67 9.84
N VAL A 95 -8.72 21.25 10.52
CA VAL A 95 -8.66 21.33 11.97
C VAL A 95 -8.23 22.73 12.44
N ALA A 96 -8.72 23.14 13.59
CA ALA A 96 -8.18 24.31 14.28
C ALA A 96 -6.88 23.92 15.01
N VAL A 97 -5.88 24.77 14.91
CA VAL A 97 -4.62 24.64 15.65
C VAL A 97 -4.81 25.15 17.07
N ALA A 98 -4.69 24.25 18.05
CA ALA A 98 -5.03 24.50 19.46
C ALA A 98 -3.78 24.69 20.33
N GLY A 99 -2.98 25.70 20.10
CA GLY A 99 -1.80 25.99 20.94
C GLY A 99 -1.75 27.47 21.32
N ARG A 100 -1.14 27.79 22.50
CA ARG A 100 -0.95 29.20 22.90
C ARG A 100 -0.18 30.01 21.84
N ASN A 101 0.74 29.37 21.11
CA ASN A 101 1.56 29.99 20.08
C ASN A 101 1.03 29.70 18.66
N ARG A 102 -0.06 28.95 18.53
CA ARG A 102 -0.60 28.47 17.22
C ARG A 102 0.45 27.80 16.34
N GLU A 103 1.46 27.17 16.95
CA GLU A 103 2.46 26.38 16.25
C GLU A 103 1.88 25.00 15.90
N ILE A 104 1.95 24.63 14.64
CA ILE A 104 1.44 23.37 14.12
C ILE A 104 2.33 22.22 14.55
N THR A 105 1.73 21.24 15.20
CA THR A 105 2.40 20.04 15.71
C THR A 105 2.11 18.82 14.84
N ARG A 106 2.87 17.74 15.07
CA ARG A 106 2.58 16.43 14.45
C ARG A 106 1.19 15.91 14.77
N ASP A 107 0.65 16.25 15.95
CA ASP A 107 -0.71 15.86 16.34
C ASP A 107 -1.78 16.60 15.55
N ASP A 108 -1.54 17.88 15.24
CA ASP A 108 -2.43 18.66 14.38
C ASP A 108 -2.48 18.08 12.95
N VAL A 109 -1.31 17.72 12.41
CA VAL A 109 -1.21 17.06 11.10
C VAL A 109 -1.99 15.74 11.10
N ARG A 110 -1.77 14.90 12.13
CA ARG A 110 -2.51 13.64 12.24
C ARG A 110 -4.02 13.87 12.33
N ARG A 111 -4.48 14.81 13.15
CA ARG A 111 -5.91 15.16 13.27
C ARG A 111 -6.50 15.65 11.95
N ALA A 112 -5.75 16.44 11.17
CA ALA A 112 -6.19 16.89 9.86
C ALA A 112 -6.36 15.72 8.89
N ILE A 113 -5.41 14.78 8.85
CA ILE A 113 -5.50 13.56 8.04
C ILE A 113 -6.66 12.69 8.49
N ASP A 114 -6.87 12.50 9.79
CA ASP A 114 -8.00 11.73 10.33
C ASP A 114 -9.34 12.39 9.97
N ALA A 115 -9.43 13.73 9.99
CA ALA A 115 -10.60 14.46 9.54
C ALA A 115 -10.87 14.24 8.04
N ALA A 116 -9.83 14.25 7.20
CA ALA A 116 -9.94 13.93 5.78
C ALA A 116 -10.39 12.50 5.51
N ARG A 117 -9.95 11.55 6.37
CA ARG A 117 -10.32 10.13 6.30
C ARG A 117 -11.76 9.85 6.73
N ALA A 118 -12.36 10.71 7.56
CA ALA A 118 -13.70 10.53 8.12
C ALA A 118 -14.83 10.81 7.11
N VAL A 119 -14.68 10.28 5.89
CA VAL A 119 -15.66 10.39 4.82
C VAL A 119 -16.63 9.21 4.81
N SER A 120 -17.87 9.46 4.44
CA SER A 120 -18.85 8.39 4.22
C SER A 120 -18.54 7.64 2.93
N LEU A 121 -18.16 6.37 3.05
CA LEU A 121 -17.91 5.52 1.89
C LEU A 121 -19.22 4.87 1.41
N PRO A 122 -19.36 4.65 0.09
CA PRO A 122 -20.43 3.78 -0.41
C PRO A 122 -20.31 2.36 0.20
N GLY A 123 -21.43 1.69 0.41
CA GLY A 123 -21.44 0.33 0.96
C GLY A 123 -20.55 -0.63 0.18
N GLY A 124 -19.88 -1.55 0.88
CA GLY A 124 -18.99 -2.54 0.28
C GLY A 124 -17.61 -2.02 -0.16
N ARG A 125 -17.19 -0.88 0.37
CA ARG A 125 -15.84 -0.31 0.14
C ARG A 125 -15.09 -0.09 1.44
N GLU A 126 -13.78 -0.20 1.38
CA GLU A 126 -12.84 0.09 2.48
C GLU A 126 -11.70 0.98 1.99
N ILE A 127 -11.14 1.76 2.88
CA ILE A 127 -9.96 2.59 2.59
C ILE A 127 -8.72 1.69 2.61
N LEU A 128 -7.98 1.71 1.51
CA LEU A 128 -6.68 1.05 1.39
C LEU A 128 -5.55 2.03 1.74
N HIS A 129 -5.59 3.24 1.14
CA HIS A 129 -4.59 4.27 1.39
C HIS A 129 -5.20 5.65 1.57
N VAL A 130 -4.57 6.46 2.41
CA VAL A 130 -4.81 7.91 2.52
C VAL A 130 -3.48 8.60 2.24
N LEU A 131 -3.39 9.29 1.13
CA LEU A 131 -2.16 9.87 0.59
C LEU A 131 -2.24 11.40 0.68
N PRO A 132 -1.61 12.03 1.69
CA PRO A 132 -1.50 13.48 1.75
C PRO A 132 -0.80 14.03 0.51
N GLN A 133 -1.35 15.08 -0.08
CA GLN A 133 -0.82 15.74 -1.27
C GLN A 133 -0.10 17.03 -0.88
N ASP A 134 -0.84 17.93 -0.26
CA ASP A 134 -0.39 19.21 0.23
C ASP A 134 -1.18 19.67 1.45
N PHE A 135 -0.66 20.66 2.13
CA PHE A 135 -1.30 21.31 3.26
C PHE A 135 -1.60 22.77 2.94
N VAL A 136 -2.60 23.29 3.65
CA VAL A 136 -2.96 24.72 3.63
C VAL A 136 -2.94 25.22 5.06
N VAL A 137 -2.19 26.29 5.30
CA VAL A 137 -2.11 26.96 6.61
C VAL A 137 -2.77 28.31 6.48
N ASP A 138 -3.88 28.53 7.19
CA ASP A 138 -4.76 29.66 7.04
C ASP A 138 -5.22 29.82 5.57
N ASP A 139 -4.58 30.69 4.78
CA ASP A 139 -4.90 30.95 3.38
C ASP A 139 -3.72 30.63 2.43
N GLU A 140 -2.60 30.07 2.93
CA GLU A 140 -1.44 29.68 2.14
C GLU A 140 -1.49 28.20 1.79
N ASP A 141 -1.54 27.87 0.52
CA ASP A 141 -1.60 26.51 -0.05
C ASP A 141 -0.25 25.98 -0.50
N GLY A 142 -0.20 24.73 -0.98
CA GLY A 142 1.00 24.12 -1.55
C GLY A 142 2.11 23.79 -0.53
N ILE A 143 1.77 23.74 0.75
CA ILE A 143 2.75 23.47 1.82
C ILE A 143 3.01 21.96 1.91
N GLY A 144 4.27 21.55 1.70
CA GLY A 144 4.67 20.13 1.80
C GLY A 144 4.81 19.66 3.25
N ASN A 145 5.31 20.50 4.16
CA ASN A 145 5.45 20.17 5.58
C ASN A 145 5.08 21.36 6.47
N PRO A 146 3.91 21.34 7.12
CA PRO A 146 3.44 22.45 7.94
C PRO A 146 3.97 22.44 9.38
N ILE A 147 4.69 21.40 9.82
CA ILE A 147 5.14 21.24 11.21
C ILE A 147 6.09 22.40 11.59
N GLY A 148 5.80 23.07 12.71
CA GLY A 148 6.55 24.22 13.19
C GLY A 148 6.09 25.56 12.61
N MET A 149 5.22 25.58 11.60
CA MET A 149 4.62 26.82 11.10
C MET A 149 3.56 27.34 12.08
N THR A 150 3.30 28.64 12.03
CA THR A 150 2.27 29.30 12.85
C THR A 150 1.03 29.54 12.02
N GLY A 151 -0.14 29.10 12.51
CA GLY A 151 -1.43 29.31 11.87
C GLY A 151 -2.59 28.98 12.79
N ALA A 152 -3.76 29.51 12.50
CA ALA A 152 -4.98 29.22 13.27
C ALA A 152 -5.72 27.98 12.74
N ARG A 153 -5.58 27.71 11.46
CA ARG A 153 -6.28 26.64 10.72
C ARG A 153 -5.27 25.83 9.91
N LEU A 154 -5.33 24.53 10.06
CA LEU A 154 -4.59 23.58 9.22
C LEU A 154 -5.58 22.77 8.40
N GLU A 155 -5.35 22.71 7.10
CA GLU A 155 -6.07 21.85 6.18
C GLU A 155 -5.09 20.89 5.49
N VAL A 156 -5.59 19.73 5.08
CA VAL A 156 -4.83 18.78 4.26
C VAL A 156 -5.70 18.34 3.07
N ASN A 157 -5.12 18.36 1.90
CA ASN A 157 -5.67 17.71 0.72
C ASN A 157 -5.11 16.29 0.65
N VAL A 158 -5.96 15.29 0.57
CA VAL A 158 -5.57 13.89 0.50
C VAL A 158 -6.19 13.20 -0.71
N HIS A 159 -5.46 12.28 -1.30
CA HIS A 159 -6.02 11.29 -2.23
C HIS A 159 -6.33 10.02 -1.45
N ILE A 160 -7.59 9.58 -1.47
CA ILE A 160 -8.04 8.35 -0.80
C ILE A 160 -8.21 7.26 -1.84
N VAL A 161 -7.49 6.15 -1.66
CA VAL A 161 -7.65 4.93 -2.45
C VAL A 161 -8.52 3.95 -1.70
N THR A 162 -9.55 3.43 -2.36
CA THR A 162 -10.48 2.46 -1.78
C THR A 162 -10.54 1.19 -2.61
N GLY A 163 -10.74 0.07 -1.94
CA GLY A 163 -10.99 -1.25 -2.54
C GLY A 163 -12.41 -1.75 -2.27
N GLY A 164 -12.87 -2.68 -3.10
CA GLY A 164 -14.10 -3.41 -2.82
C GLY A 164 -13.88 -4.43 -1.72
N THR A 165 -14.55 -4.29 -0.57
CA THR A 165 -14.34 -5.10 0.64
C THR A 165 -14.40 -6.60 0.35
N THR A 166 -15.41 -7.08 -0.38
CA THR A 166 -15.56 -8.51 -0.71
C THR A 166 -14.38 -9.01 -1.56
N THR A 167 -13.91 -8.22 -2.53
CA THR A 167 -12.80 -8.62 -3.40
C THR A 167 -11.50 -8.70 -2.60
N THR A 168 -11.21 -7.70 -1.78
CA THR A 168 -10.03 -7.69 -0.89
C THR A 168 -10.06 -8.87 0.08
N GLN A 169 -11.21 -9.11 0.74
CA GLN A 169 -11.36 -10.23 1.67
C GLN A 169 -11.15 -11.60 1.00
N ASN A 170 -11.60 -11.79 -0.24
CA ASN A 170 -11.37 -13.02 -0.99
C ASN A 170 -9.89 -13.24 -1.30
N ILE A 171 -9.16 -12.18 -1.64
CA ILE A 171 -7.70 -12.22 -1.85
C ILE A 171 -6.99 -12.59 -0.55
N VAL A 172 -7.28 -11.88 0.53
CA VAL A 172 -6.72 -12.16 1.87
C VAL A 172 -7.01 -13.61 2.30
N ALA A 173 -8.23 -14.08 2.07
CA ALA A 173 -8.59 -15.47 2.38
C ALA A 173 -7.80 -16.50 1.57
N CYS A 174 -7.46 -16.21 0.30
CA CYS A 174 -6.61 -17.10 -0.50
C CYS A 174 -5.18 -17.15 0.04
N VAL A 175 -4.60 -16.01 0.40
CA VAL A 175 -3.24 -15.92 0.96
C VAL A 175 -3.16 -16.66 2.29
N ASN A 176 -4.12 -16.42 3.20
CA ASN A 176 -4.17 -17.11 4.49
C ASN A 176 -4.35 -18.64 4.33
N LYS A 177 -5.17 -19.07 3.35
CA LYS A 177 -5.32 -20.50 3.04
C LYS A 177 -4.07 -21.13 2.39
N ALA A 178 -3.23 -20.33 1.77
CA ALA A 178 -1.93 -20.77 1.27
C ALA A 178 -0.88 -20.95 2.39
N GLY A 179 -1.18 -20.50 3.62
CA GLY A 179 -0.34 -20.64 4.81
C GLY A 179 0.40 -19.36 5.19
N VAL A 180 0.10 -18.23 4.56
CA VAL A 180 0.76 -16.94 4.80
C VAL A 180 -0.23 -15.93 5.40
N ASP A 181 0.12 -15.28 6.49
CA ASP A 181 -0.68 -14.23 7.09
C ASP A 181 -0.48 -12.90 6.35
N VAL A 182 -1.58 -12.22 6.01
CA VAL A 182 -1.51 -10.90 5.36
C VAL A 182 -1.24 -9.83 6.41
N GLN A 183 -0.06 -9.20 6.33
CA GLN A 183 0.32 -8.08 7.19
C GLN A 183 -0.47 -6.81 6.81
N GLU A 184 -0.43 -6.46 5.54
CA GLU A 184 -1.13 -5.30 4.99
C GLU A 184 -1.37 -5.49 3.49
N SER A 185 -2.42 -4.84 2.99
CA SER A 185 -2.72 -4.78 1.55
C SER A 185 -2.25 -3.46 0.98
N VAL A 186 -1.49 -3.49 -0.10
CA VAL A 186 -0.87 -2.33 -0.75
C VAL A 186 -1.37 -2.20 -2.18
N LEU A 187 -1.64 -0.98 -2.63
CA LEU A 187 -1.95 -0.74 -4.03
C LEU A 187 -0.73 -1.07 -4.91
N GLU A 188 -0.91 -1.95 -5.90
CA GLU A 188 0.15 -2.42 -6.81
C GLU A 188 0.92 -1.26 -7.46
N GLN A 189 0.21 -0.24 -7.96
CA GLN A 189 0.82 0.92 -8.62
C GLN A 189 1.67 1.78 -7.67
N LEU A 190 1.32 1.86 -6.38
CA LEU A 190 2.17 2.52 -5.39
C LEU A 190 3.45 1.73 -5.14
N ALA A 191 3.35 0.43 -4.95
CA ALA A 191 4.52 -0.43 -4.76
C ALA A 191 5.45 -0.39 -5.98
N ALA A 192 4.89 -0.48 -7.19
CA ALA A 192 5.66 -0.37 -8.44
C ALA A 192 6.35 0.99 -8.56
N SER A 193 5.65 2.09 -8.27
CA SER A 193 6.23 3.44 -8.33
C SER A 193 7.39 3.62 -7.35
N GLU A 194 7.29 3.09 -6.14
CA GLU A 194 8.37 3.12 -5.16
C GLU A 194 9.62 2.34 -5.63
N ALA A 195 9.41 1.24 -6.35
CA ALA A 195 10.50 0.40 -6.83
C ALA A 195 11.23 0.95 -8.06
N VAL A 196 10.55 1.74 -8.92
CA VAL A 196 11.11 2.13 -10.23
C VAL A 196 11.44 3.62 -10.35
N LEU A 197 10.90 4.48 -9.47
CA LEU A 197 11.11 5.93 -9.55
C LEU A 197 12.19 6.39 -8.58
N SER A 198 13.11 7.22 -9.08
CA SER A 198 14.02 8.01 -8.25
C SER A 198 13.29 9.17 -7.55
N SER A 199 13.92 9.73 -6.52
CA SER A 199 13.39 10.91 -5.81
C SER A 199 13.21 12.11 -6.75
N ASP A 200 14.18 12.33 -7.65
CA ASP A 200 14.14 13.44 -8.61
C ASP A 200 12.97 13.31 -9.61
N GLU A 201 12.70 12.09 -10.06
CA GLU A 201 11.55 11.81 -10.94
C GLU A 201 10.22 12.07 -10.23
N LYS A 202 10.11 11.69 -8.95
CA LYS A 202 8.91 11.96 -8.15
C LYS A 202 8.67 13.47 -7.97
N GLU A 203 9.74 14.27 -7.78
CA GLU A 203 9.65 15.73 -7.66
C GLU A 203 9.23 16.40 -8.98
N LEU A 204 9.68 15.89 -10.12
CA LEU A 204 9.32 16.40 -11.44
C LEU A 204 7.85 16.12 -11.83
N GLY A 205 7.21 15.16 -11.17
CA GLY A 205 5.85 14.73 -11.47
C GLY A 205 5.79 13.84 -12.71
N ILE A 206 5.79 12.52 -12.47
CA ILE A 206 5.79 11.48 -13.52
C ILE A 206 4.50 10.67 -13.47
N ALA A 207 4.05 10.19 -14.61
CA ALA A 207 3.01 9.18 -14.71
C ALA A 207 3.65 7.79 -14.84
N VAL A 208 3.28 6.89 -13.94
CA VAL A 208 3.61 5.46 -14.03
C VAL A 208 2.44 4.72 -14.66
N ILE A 209 2.69 3.97 -15.72
CA ILE A 209 1.69 3.14 -16.39
C ILE A 209 2.10 1.68 -16.22
N ASP A 210 1.32 0.94 -15.46
CA ASP A 210 1.48 -0.49 -15.28
C ASP A 210 0.60 -1.24 -16.27
N ILE A 211 1.22 -2.08 -17.12
CA ILE A 211 0.52 -2.87 -18.15
C ILE A 211 0.64 -4.35 -17.77
N GLY A 212 -0.37 -4.86 -17.07
CA GLY A 212 -0.44 -6.23 -16.62
C GLY A 212 -1.12 -7.19 -17.61
N GLY A 213 -1.28 -8.44 -17.18
CA GLY A 213 -1.97 -9.50 -17.96
C GLY A 213 -3.49 -9.34 -18.06
N GLY A 214 -4.11 -8.47 -17.25
CA GLY A 214 -5.58 -8.29 -17.23
C GLY A 214 -6.05 -6.93 -16.74
N THR A 215 -5.14 -6.08 -16.28
CA THR A 215 -5.37 -4.72 -15.80
C THR A 215 -4.31 -3.78 -16.37
N THR A 216 -4.65 -2.53 -16.48
CA THR A 216 -3.73 -1.44 -16.83
C THR A 216 -4.07 -0.26 -15.94
#